data_ef327c93a03ce02483a641b5c3c9dd96
#
_entry.id   ef327c93a03ce02483a641b5c3c9dd96
#
_cell.length_a   1.000
_cell.length_b   1.000
_cell.length_c   1.000
_cell.angle_alpha   90.00
_cell.angle_beta   90.00
_cell.angle_gamma   90.00
#
_symmetry.space_group_name_H-M   'P 1'
#
loop_
_entity.id
_entity.type
_entity.pdbx_description
1 polymer ?
#
loop_
_entity_poly.entity_id
_entity_poly.type
_entity_poly.pdbx_seq_one_letter_code
_entity_poly.pdbx_strand_id
1 'polypeptide(L)'
;MLAGIAFSSSALAQDGEKKDKDYLVLHGSIQSDILMPEVDNKIGTGTYKDDILTNTYAELTLASKHFEVGGRFEFLEHPLPGFENDFKGWGVPHIYAKYNSGKGVEVTLGDVYDQFGSGLIFRTYEERSLGIDNAIRGGRVNISALKGVRFKALGGVQRRYWDWDTDSWVAGTDLEIDINQYSQKMRDNNVSWTIGGSYVLLNYEKNDQVVIPGTNYELNLPSNVNAFDVRSSLTVGNYNILAEYAWRSQDPSFDNGYIYRRGSAVLLSASYSSKGVSALVQAKRSENMSFRSNRSITGISGFINNMPAFAYQHTYSLPALYPYATQAAPGEWAFQGEFGYNFKRHTALGGKYGTKMKLNISHIRGLDKSPVEPVNGTLMGTDGYETCFFKTGELYYQDINVQMEKKLSKSFKLNLMYMNQKYNKTVIEGEGGMVKSNIAVAEGKYQINKKFTLRSELQYLWTNEDQGDWAFGLVELSALPYLMFTLSDMWNTGETNQHYYMGSVTATYKAHRLMLGYGRTRAGYNCSGGVCRYVPASKGVNISYNYTF
;
A
#
# COMPACT_ATOMS: atom_id res chain seq x y z
N MET A 1 -11.17 3.10 3.26
CA MET A 1 -11.56 2.05 2.28
C MET A 1 -10.40 1.07 2.22
N LEU A 2 -10.48 -0.06 2.90
CA LEU A 2 -9.61 -1.19 2.64
C LEU A 2 -9.95 -1.65 1.22
N ALA A 3 -9.20 -1.19 0.24
CA ALA A 3 -9.23 -1.78 -1.09
C ALA A 3 -8.51 -3.13 -0.96
N GLY A 4 -9.24 -4.13 -0.50
CA GLY A 4 -8.88 -5.50 -0.77
C GLY A 4 -8.85 -5.63 -2.29
N ILE A 5 -7.67 -5.81 -2.86
CA ILE A 5 -7.54 -6.36 -4.20
C ILE A 5 -8.02 -7.81 -4.07
N ALA A 6 -9.33 -7.98 -4.15
CA ALA A 6 -9.90 -9.27 -4.44
C ALA A 6 -9.49 -9.56 -5.89
N PHE A 7 -8.57 -10.47 -6.09
CA PHE A 7 -8.48 -11.19 -7.34
C PHE A 7 -9.83 -11.84 -7.56
N SER A 8 -10.68 -11.19 -8.34
CA SER A 8 -11.89 -11.79 -8.86
C SER A 8 -11.45 -12.84 -9.86
N SER A 9 -11.37 -14.09 -9.42
CA SER A 9 -11.55 -15.20 -10.34
C SER A 9 -12.89 -14.98 -11.02
N SER A 10 -12.89 -14.52 -12.26
CA SER A 10 -14.08 -14.50 -13.11
C SER A 10 -14.52 -15.94 -13.26
N ALA A 11 -15.52 -16.31 -12.48
CA ALA A 11 -16.27 -17.54 -12.67
C ALA A 11 -16.93 -17.45 -14.04
N LEU A 12 -16.46 -18.24 -14.99
CA LEU A 12 -17.27 -18.68 -16.12
C LEU A 12 -18.32 -19.65 -15.57
N ALA A 13 -19.45 -19.09 -15.16
CA ALA A 13 -20.65 -19.86 -14.95
C ALA A 13 -21.43 -19.83 -16.27
N GLN A 14 -21.40 -20.93 -17.02
CA GLN A 14 -22.57 -21.35 -17.80
C GLN A 14 -22.49 -22.81 -18.21
N ASP A 15 -23.53 -23.49 -17.74
CA ASP A 15 -24.27 -24.62 -18.33
C ASP A 15 -23.67 -26.02 -18.40
N GLY A 16 -24.43 -26.91 -17.79
CA GLY A 16 -24.61 -28.30 -18.19
C GLY A 16 -23.73 -29.28 -17.43
N GLU A 17 -24.36 -30.22 -16.77
CA GLU A 17 -23.79 -31.49 -16.29
C GLU A 17 -22.85 -32.11 -17.34
N LYS A 18 -21.57 -31.73 -17.33
CA LYS A 18 -20.48 -32.46 -17.98
C LYS A 18 -19.58 -33.00 -16.88
N LYS A 19 -19.40 -34.31 -16.89
CA LYS A 19 -18.39 -35.05 -16.13
C LYS A 19 -17.12 -34.20 -15.98
N ASP A 20 -16.74 -33.99 -14.75
CA ASP A 20 -15.59 -33.24 -14.25
C ASP A 20 -14.29 -33.73 -14.91
N LYS A 21 -13.98 -33.25 -16.10
CA LYS A 21 -12.69 -33.48 -16.73
C LYS A 21 -11.75 -32.41 -16.19
N ASP A 22 -10.71 -32.84 -15.52
CA ASP A 22 -9.64 -31.98 -15.01
C ASP A 22 -8.85 -31.43 -16.23
N TYR A 23 -9.18 -30.18 -16.63
CA TYR A 23 -8.50 -29.51 -17.73
C TYR A 23 -7.35 -28.69 -17.17
N LEU A 24 -6.16 -28.82 -17.78
CA LEU A 24 -5.08 -27.88 -17.58
C LEU A 24 -5.39 -26.58 -18.30
N VAL A 25 -5.35 -25.46 -17.56
CA VAL A 25 -5.58 -24.12 -18.07
C VAL A 25 -4.28 -23.33 -17.93
N LEU A 26 -3.82 -22.76 -19.03
CA LEU A 26 -2.68 -21.86 -19.05
C LEU A 26 -3.18 -20.42 -18.97
N HIS A 27 -2.69 -19.68 -18.00
CA HIS A 27 -2.85 -18.24 -17.86
C HIS A 27 -1.51 -17.55 -17.93
N GLY A 28 -1.49 -16.33 -18.42
CA GLY A 28 -0.26 -15.55 -18.43
C GLY A 28 -0.55 -14.06 -18.50
N SER A 29 0.45 -13.28 -18.10
CA SER A 29 0.43 -11.83 -18.23
C SER A 29 1.82 -11.31 -18.60
N ILE A 30 1.84 -10.20 -19.32
CA ILE A 30 3.04 -9.41 -19.60
C ILE A 30 2.74 -7.97 -19.22
N GLN A 31 3.60 -7.39 -18.41
CA GLN A 31 3.63 -5.98 -18.10
C GLN A 31 5.02 -5.45 -18.45
N SER A 32 5.09 -4.37 -19.22
CA SER A 32 6.35 -3.72 -19.55
C SER A 32 6.16 -2.21 -19.48
N ASP A 33 6.93 -1.56 -18.63
CA ASP A 33 6.99 -0.11 -18.47
C ASP A 33 8.38 0.35 -18.90
N ILE A 34 8.44 1.22 -19.90
CA ILE A 34 9.67 1.67 -20.57
C ILE A 34 9.72 3.20 -20.52
N LEU A 35 10.88 3.74 -20.20
CA LEU A 35 11.20 5.15 -20.33
C LEU A 35 12.40 5.30 -21.24
N MET A 36 12.27 6.11 -22.30
CA MET A 36 13.39 6.64 -23.07
C MET A 36 13.70 8.03 -22.51
N PRO A 37 14.71 8.15 -21.62
CA PRO A 37 14.92 9.35 -20.85
C PRO A 37 15.60 10.44 -21.66
N GLU A 38 15.26 11.70 -21.35
CA GLU A 38 15.94 12.89 -21.85
C GLU A 38 16.48 13.70 -20.67
N VAL A 39 17.68 14.28 -20.81
CA VAL A 39 18.23 15.20 -19.81
C VAL A 39 17.46 16.50 -19.82
N ASP A 40 17.01 16.94 -18.65
CA ASP A 40 16.35 18.23 -18.47
C ASP A 40 16.84 18.91 -17.18
N ASN A 41 17.81 19.80 -17.34
CA ASN A 41 18.43 20.51 -16.22
C ASN A 41 17.47 21.44 -15.49
N LYS A 42 16.34 21.85 -16.13
CA LYS A 42 15.36 22.73 -15.48
C LYS A 42 14.61 22.04 -14.33
N ILE A 43 14.40 20.72 -14.44
CA ILE A 43 13.73 19.91 -13.42
C ILE A 43 14.70 18.99 -12.68
N GLY A 44 16.00 19.07 -12.96
CA GLY A 44 17.04 18.33 -12.24
C GLY A 44 17.01 16.82 -12.48
N THR A 45 16.75 16.35 -13.73
CA THR A 45 16.72 14.91 -14.03
C THR A 45 18.06 14.20 -13.84
N GLY A 46 19.16 14.96 -13.85
CA GLY A 46 20.51 14.37 -13.91
C GLY A 46 20.83 13.79 -15.30
N THR A 47 21.93 13.04 -15.37
CA THR A 47 22.37 12.32 -16.57
C THR A 47 22.00 10.85 -16.45
N TYR A 48 21.46 10.29 -17.52
CA TYR A 48 21.17 8.86 -17.60
C TYR A 48 22.36 8.12 -18.23
N LYS A 49 22.67 6.94 -17.71
CA LYS A 49 23.72 6.08 -18.29
C LYS A 49 23.21 5.29 -19.50
N ASP A 50 21.92 5.05 -19.52
CA ASP A 50 21.26 4.16 -20.48
C ASP A 50 20.17 4.93 -21.25
N ASP A 51 20.05 4.67 -22.54
CA ASP A 51 19.08 5.31 -23.44
C ASP A 51 17.66 4.74 -23.27
N ILE A 52 17.53 3.55 -22.67
CA ILE A 52 16.24 2.88 -22.43
C ILE A 52 16.26 2.29 -21.02
N LEU A 53 15.31 2.73 -20.22
CA LEU A 53 15.05 2.16 -18.89
C LEU A 53 13.78 1.32 -18.96
N THR A 54 13.78 0.13 -18.35
CA THR A 54 12.63 -0.77 -18.43
C THR A 54 12.44 -1.64 -17.21
N ASN A 55 11.17 -1.78 -16.80
CA ASN A 55 10.72 -2.80 -15.87
C ASN A 55 9.73 -3.71 -16.60
N THR A 56 10.12 -4.94 -16.86
CA THR A 56 9.29 -5.91 -17.58
C THR A 56 9.09 -7.17 -16.73
N TYR A 57 7.83 -7.59 -16.65
CA TYR A 57 7.39 -8.78 -15.92
C TYR A 57 6.57 -9.66 -16.85
N ALA A 58 6.89 -10.94 -16.89
CA ALA A 58 6.10 -11.94 -17.60
C ALA A 58 5.75 -13.08 -16.66
N GLU A 59 4.47 -13.33 -16.46
CA GLU A 59 3.96 -14.37 -15.58
C GLU A 59 3.30 -15.47 -16.38
N LEU A 60 3.54 -16.71 -15.96
CA LEU A 60 2.88 -17.90 -16.49
C LEU A 60 2.37 -18.74 -15.33
N THR A 61 1.13 -19.18 -15.41
CA THR A 61 0.49 -20.07 -14.44
C THR A 61 -0.22 -21.19 -15.18
N LEU A 62 0.12 -22.42 -14.83
CA LEU A 62 -0.55 -23.64 -15.30
C LEU A 62 -1.39 -24.18 -14.14
N ALA A 63 -2.70 -24.16 -14.28
CA ALA A 63 -3.65 -24.55 -13.25
C ALA A 63 -4.52 -25.73 -13.66
N SER A 64 -4.81 -26.61 -12.71
CA SER A 64 -5.82 -27.65 -12.77
C SER A 64 -6.72 -27.56 -11.54
N LYS A 65 -7.65 -28.50 -11.39
CA LYS A 65 -8.55 -28.57 -10.22
C LYS A 65 -7.79 -28.64 -8.88
N HIS A 66 -6.68 -29.36 -8.84
CA HIS A 66 -5.93 -29.65 -7.63
C HIS A 66 -4.52 -29.08 -7.61
N PHE A 67 -3.95 -28.78 -8.75
CA PHE A 67 -2.57 -28.34 -8.88
C PHE A 67 -2.47 -27.01 -9.62
N GLU A 68 -1.59 -26.16 -9.16
CA GLU A 68 -1.23 -24.92 -9.82
C GLU A 68 0.29 -24.74 -9.71
N VAL A 69 0.93 -24.44 -10.82
CA VAL A 69 2.36 -24.11 -10.88
C VAL A 69 2.48 -22.78 -11.58
N GLY A 70 3.21 -21.88 -11.00
CA GLY A 70 3.44 -20.55 -11.56
C GLY A 70 4.88 -20.10 -11.47
N GLY A 71 5.23 -19.20 -12.37
CA GLY A 71 6.53 -18.55 -12.37
C GLY A 71 6.47 -17.18 -13.01
N ARG A 72 7.39 -16.30 -12.61
CA ARG A 72 7.51 -14.94 -13.13
C ARG A 72 8.95 -14.70 -13.59
N PHE A 73 9.07 -14.32 -14.85
CA PHE A 73 10.28 -13.75 -15.41
C PHE A 73 10.28 -12.23 -15.23
N GLU A 74 11.39 -11.69 -14.79
CA GLU A 74 11.61 -10.25 -14.64
C GLU A 74 12.82 -9.82 -15.45
N PHE A 75 12.70 -8.64 -16.07
CA PHE A 75 13.79 -7.97 -16.78
C PHE A 75 13.86 -6.52 -16.35
N LEU A 76 14.85 -6.21 -15.51
CA LEU A 76 15.13 -4.91 -14.91
C LEU A 76 16.63 -4.57 -15.10
N GLU A 77 17.21 -4.89 -16.26
CA GLU A 77 18.64 -4.64 -16.51
C GLU A 77 18.99 -3.15 -16.40
N HIS A 78 18.04 -2.28 -16.78
CA HIS A 78 18.12 -0.85 -16.64
C HIS A 78 16.82 -0.36 -15.98
N PRO A 79 16.69 -0.42 -14.64
CA PRO A 79 15.42 -0.16 -13.97
C PRO A 79 14.99 1.31 -14.09
N LEU A 80 13.67 1.53 -14.02
CA LEU A 80 13.07 2.86 -14.04
C LEU A 80 13.55 3.74 -12.88
N PRO A 81 13.52 5.09 -13.00
CA PRO A 81 13.97 6.00 -11.97
C PRO A 81 13.31 5.73 -10.60
N GLY A 82 14.10 5.79 -9.54
CA GLY A 82 13.65 5.56 -8.17
C GLY A 82 13.67 4.09 -7.73
N PHE A 83 13.96 3.13 -8.62
CA PHE A 83 14.31 1.78 -8.19
C PHE A 83 15.74 1.74 -7.65
N GLU A 84 15.94 0.98 -6.58
CA GLU A 84 17.27 0.78 -6.01
C GLU A 84 18.17 0.02 -6.99
N ASN A 85 19.47 0.30 -6.98
CA ASN A 85 20.42 -0.32 -7.91
C ASN A 85 20.45 -1.85 -7.82
N ASP A 86 20.14 -2.39 -6.65
CA ASP A 86 20.10 -3.84 -6.39
C ASP A 86 18.99 -4.56 -7.18
N PHE A 87 18.01 -3.82 -7.71
CA PHE A 87 17.01 -4.36 -8.64
C PHE A 87 17.56 -4.60 -10.04
N LYS A 88 18.73 -4.10 -10.38
CA LYS A 88 19.32 -4.31 -11.70
C LYS A 88 19.59 -5.79 -11.95
N GLY A 89 18.99 -6.34 -13.04
CA GLY A 89 19.18 -7.73 -13.42
C GLY A 89 17.99 -8.31 -14.19
N TRP A 90 18.06 -9.60 -14.42
CA TRP A 90 16.98 -10.37 -15.05
C TRP A 90 17.02 -11.83 -14.60
N GLY A 91 15.88 -12.50 -14.64
CA GLY A 91 15.78 -13.90 -14.26
C GLY A 91 14.36 -14.35 -13.93
N VAL A 92 14.25 -15.47 -13.22
CA VAL A 92 12.98 -16.03 -12.72
C VAL A 92 13.01 -16.05 -11.19
N PRO A 93 12.79 -14.89 -10.55
CA PRO A 93 12.91 -14.76 -9.10
C PRO A 93 11.69 -15.28 -8.34
N HIS A 94 10.59 -15.58 -9.01
CA HIS A 94 9.36 -16.07 -8.38
C HIS A 94 8.91 -17.35 -9.07
N ILE A 95 8.82 -18.44 -8.29
CA ILE A 95 8.33 -19.74 -8.74
C ILE A 95 7.65 -20.46 -7.58
N TYR A 96 6.50 -21.06 -7.86
CA TYR A 96 5.76 -21.82 -6.85
C TYR A 96 5.01 -23.02 -7.45
N ALA A 97 4.71 -23.98 -6.58
CA ALA A 97 3.79 -25.08 -6.84
C ALA A 97 2.79 -25.17 -5.69
N LYS A 98 1.49 -25.24 -6.03
CA LYS A 98 0.39 -25.30 -5.09
C LYS A 98 -0.46 -26.54 -5.32
N TYR A 99 -0.79 -27.24 -4.25
CA TYR A 99 -1.73 -28.34 -4.23
C TYR A 99 -2.94 -27.99 -3.36
N ASN A 100 -4.13 -28.18 -3.89
CA ASN A 100 -5.39 -28.02 -3.16
C ASN A 100 -6.16 -29.34 -3.14
N SER A 101 -6.37 -29.89 -1.97
CA SER A 101 -7.07 -31.17 -1.79
C SER A 101 -8.56 -31.15 -2.18
N GLY A 102 -9.15 -29.96 -2.38
CA GLY A 102 -10.59 -29.78 -2.53
C GLY A 102 -11.41 -30.06 -1.26
N LYS A 103 -10.73 -30.38 -0.14
CA LYS A 103 -11.34 -30.70 1.17
C LYS A 103 -10.84 -29.77 2.28
N GLY A 104 -10.39 -28.56 1.90
CA GLY A 104 -9.95 -27.56 2.84
C GLY A 104 -8.49 -27.68 3.31
N VAL A 105 -7.65 -28.37 2.58
CA VAL A 105 -6.19 -28.39 2.77
C VAL A 105 -5.51 -27.89 1.51
N GLU A 106 -4.69 -26.86 1.63
CA GLU A 106 -3.85 -26.31 0.57
C GLU A 106 -2.40 -26.28 1.05
N VAL A 107 -1.49 -26.71 0.20
CA VAL A 107 -0.05 -26.65 0.43
C VAL A 107 0.59 -25.92 -0.73
N THR A 108 1.45 -24.94 -0.44
CA THR A 108 2.26 -24.22 -1.43
C THR A 108 3.73 -24.40 -1.08
N LEU A 109 4.55 -24.72 -2.08
CA LEU A 109 6.00 -24.79 -2.00
C LEU A 109 6.60 -23.80 -2.99
N GLY A 110 7.70 -23.16 -2.62
CA GLY A 110 8.34 -22.09 -3.40
C GLY A 110 8.04 -20.71 -2.83
N ASP A 111 7.78 -19.75 -3.71
CA ASP A 111 7.61 -18.35 -3.31
C ASP A 111 6.16 -18.06 -2.94
N VAL A 112 5.94 -17.56 -1.74
CA VAL A 112 4.61 -17.31 -1.19
C VAL A 112 4.47 -15.88 -0.67
N TYR A 113 3.28 -15.33 -0.89
CA TYR A 113 2.80 -14.11 -0.23
C TYR A 113 1.69 -14.48 0.73
N ASP A 114 1.71 -13.94 1.93
CA ASP A 114 0.64 -14.12 2.91
C ASP A 114 0.57 -12.93 3.89
N GLN A 115 -0.51 -12.88 4.64
CA GLN A 115 -0.75 -11.88 5.66
C GLN A 115 -1.47 -12.51 6.85
N PHE A 116 -1.08 -12.12 8.08
CA PHE A 116 -1.73 -12.47 9.32
C PHE A 116 -2.47 -11.23 9.86
N GLY A 117 -3.76 -11.39 10.19
CA GLY A 117 -4.60 -10.29 10.65
C GLY A 117 -4.53 -9.06 9.74
N SER A 118 -4.31 -7.89 10.32
CA SER A 118 -4.14 -6.63 9.59
C SER A 118 -2.71 -6.41 9.05
N GLY A 119 -1.82 -7.38 9.22
CA GLY A 119 -0.43 -7.31 8.77
C GLY A 119 0.54 -6.71 9.79
N LEU A 120 0.10 -6.48 11.03
CA LEU A 120 0.89 -5.80 12.06
C LEU A 120 2.19 -6.54 12.39
N ILE A 121 2.18 -7.88 12.34
CA ILE A 121 3.36 -8.72 12.63
C ILE A 121 3.87 -9.49 11.41
N PHE A 122 3.02 -9.73 10.41
CA PHE A 122 3.41 -10.43 9.19
C PHE A 122 2.55 -10.03 7.99
N ARG A 123 3.21 -9.53 6.95
CA ARG A 123 2.63 -9.30 5.63
C ARG A 123 3.73 -9.30 4.58
N THR A 124 3.62 -10.21 3.62
CA THR A 124 4.46 -10.25 2.43
C THR A 124 3.60 -10.03 1.19
N TYR A 125 4.09 -9.22 0.26
CA TYR A 125 3.33 -8.80 -0.92
C TYR A 125 4.26 -8.28 -2.02
N GLU A 126 3.70 -8.14 -3.20
CA GLU A 126 4.31 -7.43 -4.32
C GLU A 126 3.60 -6.10 -4.57
N GLU A 127 4.37 -5.03 -4.74
CA GLU A 127 3.90 -3.72 -5.19
C GLU A 127 4.90 -3.16 -6.22
N ARG A 128 4.66 -3.47 -7.50
CA ARG A 128 5.58 -3.13 -8.62
C ARG A 128 5.82 -1.64 -8.76
N SER A 129 4.82 -0.81 -8.46
CA SER A 129 4.95 0.65 -8.54
C SER A 129 5.96 1.22 -7.54
N LEU A 130 6.17 0.52 -6.43
CA LEU A 130 7.15 0.87 -5.40
C LEU A 130 8.44 0.03 -5.49
N GLY A 131 8.47 -1.03 -6.30
CA GLY A 131 9.58 -1.98 -6.30
C GLY A 131 9.63 -2.81 -5.03
N ILE A 132 8.49 -3.12 -4.43
CA ILE A 132 8.41 -4.01 -3.27
C ILE A 132 8.10 -5.42 -3.76
N ASP A 133 8.93 -6.38 -3.37
CA ASP A 133 8.65 -7.80 -3.45
C ASP A 133 9.38 -8.50 -2.31
N ASN A 134 8.63 -8.84 -1.28
CA ASN A 134 9.12 -9.46 -0.06
C ASN A 134 8.59 -10.89 0.11
N ALA A 135 8.44 -11.64 -0.99
CA ALA A 135 8.05 -13.05 -0.98
C ALA A 135 8.90 -13.89 -0.03
N ILE A 136 8.29 -14.91 0.56
CA ILE A 136 9.00 -15.93 1.34
C ILE A 136 9.20 -17.17 0.46
N ARG A 137 10.45 -17.57 0.25
CA ARG A 137 10.79 -18.86 -0.38
C ARG A 137 10.83 -19.95 0.65
N GLY A 138 9.88 -20.87 0.58
CA GLY A 138 9.75 -21.93 1.57
C GLY A 138 8.49 -22.74 1.36
N GLY A 139 7.72 -22.90 2.41
CA GLY A 139 6.46 -23.66 2.38
C GLY A 139 5.35 -22.97 3.16
N ARG A 140 4.12 -23.18 2.69
CA ARG A 140 2.88 -22.71 3.35
C ARG A 140 1.85 -23.82 3.35
N VAL A 141 1.15 -23.97 4.48
CA VAL A 141 -0.01 -24.85 4.61
C VAL A 141 -1.19 -24.04 5.11
N ASN A 142 -2.33 -24.17 4.43
CA ASN A 142 -3.62 -23.60 4.83
C ASN A 142 -4.60 -24.74 5.09
N ILE A 143 -5.23 -24.73 6.27
CA ILE A 143 -6.21 -25.74 6.68
C ILE A 143 -7.52 -25.06 7.04
N SER A 144 -8.57 -25.38 6.30
CA SER A 144 -9.97 -24.95 6.55
C SER A 144 -10.93 -26.16 6.56
N ALA A 145 -10.41 -27.36 6.78
CA ALA A 145 -11.19 -28.59 6.80
C ALA A 145 -12.14 -28.70 8.01
N LEU A 146 -11.84 -27.98 9.10
CA LEU A 146 -12.70 -27.94 10.29
C LEU A 146 -13.70 -26.79 10.17
N LYS A 147 -14.95 -27.06 10.54
CA LYS A 147 -16.01 -26.07 10.47
C LYS A 147 -15.69 -24.84 11.31
N GLY A 148 -15.62 -23.67 10.66
CA GLY A 148 -15.38 -22.39 11.32
C GLY A 148 -13.95 -22.20 11.85
N VAL A 149 -13.00 -23.06 11.48
CA VAL A 149 -11.58 -22.93 11.86
C VAL A 149 -10.74 -22.77 10.61
N ARG A 150 -9.92 -21.74 10.58
CA ARG A 150 -8.88 -21.50 9.57
C ARG A 150 -7.52 -21.47 10.26
N PHE A 151 -6.63 -22.32 9.81
CA PHE A 151 -5.25 -22.38 10.30
C PHE A 151 -4.30 -22.23 9.13
N LYS A 152 -3.27 -21.40 9.32
CA LYS A 152 -2.17 -21.23 8.39
C LYS A 152 -0.86 -21.46 9.12
N ALA A 153 0.11 -22.04 8.41
CA ALA A 153 1.49 -22.10 8.84
C ALA A 153 2.39 -21.86 7.62
N LEU A 154 3.44 -21.13 7.81
CA LEU A 154 4.45 -20.88 6.76
C LEU A 154 5.84 -20.75 7.35
N GLY A 155 6.85 -20.95 6.52
CA GLY A 155 8.23 -20.69 6.89
C GLY A 155 9.16 -20.72 5.69
N GLY A 156 10.25 -19.97 5.80
CA GLY A 156 11.26 -19.88 4.74
C GLY A 156 12.15 -18.64 4.91
N VAL A 157 12.84 -18.29 3.83
CA VAL A 157 13.74 -17.14 3.72
C VAL A 157 13.11 -16.04 2.87
N GLN A 158 13.37 -14.78 3.20
CA GLN A 158 12.78 -13.67 2.46
C GLN A 158 13.59 -13.36 1.20
N ARG A 159 12.88 -13.00 0.12
CA ARG A 159 13.49 -12.44 -1.08
C ARG A 159 14.13 -11.09 -0.78
N ARG A 160 15.35 -10.92 -1.28
CA ARG A 160 16.06 -9.64 -1.33
C ARG A 160 16.53 -9.40 -2.76
N TYR A 161 15.79 -8.65 -3.55
CA TYR A 161 16.04 -8.40 -4.99
C TYR A 161 16.20 -9.70 -5.79
N TRP A 162 17.42 -10.02 -6.28
CA TRP A 162 17.75 -11.24 -7.01
C TRP A 162 18.22 -12.37 -6.11
N ASP A 163 18.60 -12.05 -4.87
CA ASP A 163 19.08 -13.00 -3.88
C ASP A 163 17.99 -13.31 -2.84
N TRP A 164 18.29 -14.28 -2.02
CA TRP A 164 17.48 -14.67 -0.87
C TRP A 164 18.28 -14.39 0.38
N ASP A 165 17.65 -13.75 1.35
CA ASP A 165 18.27 -13.46 2.64
C ASP A 165 18.40 -14.77 3.45
N THR A 166 19.53 -15.44 3.29
CA THR A 166 19.83 -16.69 4.00
C THR A 166 20.45 -16.45 5.38
N ASP A 167 20.73 -15.20 5.74
CA ASP A 167 21.24 -14.85 7.06
C ASP A 167 20.12 -14.75 8.11
N SER A 168 18.88 -14.89 7.67
CA SER A 168 17.70 -14.98 8.52
C SER A 168 16.64 -15.91 7.91
N TRP A 169 15.78 -16.46 8.75
CA TRP A 169 14.58 -17.16 8.32
C TRP A 169 13.37 -16.75 9.18
N VAL A 170 12.21 -16.82 8.60
CA VAL A 170 10.94 -16.51 9.24
C VAL A 170 10.02 -17.72 9.26
N ALA A 171 9.34 -17.94 10.37
CA ALA A 171 8.26 -18.89 10.47
C ALA A 171 7.07 -18.25 11.17
N GLY A 172 5.87 -18.62 10.75
CA GLY A 172 4.66 -18.04 11.33
C GLY A 172 3.47 -18.97 11.28
N THR A 173 2.56 -18.77 12.22
CA THR A 173 1.26 -19.45 12.30
C THR A 173 0.15 -18.46 12.55
N ASP A 174 -1.01 -18.74 11.98
CA ASP A 174 -2.22 -17.93 12.11
C ASP A 174 -3.42 -18.83 12.33
N LEU A 175 -4.23 -18.54 13.35
CA LEU A 175 -5.45 -19.26 13.68
C LEU A 175 -6.62 -18.29 13.76
N GLU A 176 -7.70 -18.60 13.05
CA GLU A 176 -8.96 -17.88 13.12
C GLU A 176 -10.12 -18.85 13.40
N ILE A 177 -11.03 -18.43 14.27
CA ILE A 177 -12.21 -19.20 14.65
C ILE A 177 -13.45 -18.33 14.44
N ASP A 178 -14.35 -18.80 13.59
CA ASP A 178 -15.66 -18.18 13.32
C ASP A 178 -16.67 -18.70 14.33
N ILE A 179 -16.89 -17.97 15.42
CA ILE A 179 -17.75 -18.34 16.55
C ILE A 179 -19.21 -18.56 16.11
N ASN A 180 -19.69 -17.77 15.12
CA ASN A 180 -21.03 -17.92 14.59
C ASN A 180 -21.28 -19.27 13.92
N GLN A 181 -20.25 -20.04 13.53
CA GLN A 181 -20.41 -21.40 13.01
C GLN A 181 -20.90 -22.38 14.07
N TYR A 182 -20.66 -22.09 15.36
CA TYR A 182 -21.05 -22.91 16.49
C TYR A 182 -22.32 -22.42 17.20
N SER A 183 -22.89 -21.26 16.82
CA SER A 183 -24.08 -20.67 17.43
C SER A 183 -25.19 -20.42 16.41
N GLN A 184 -26.27 -21.22 16.44
CA GLN A 184 -27.43 -21.00 15.59
C GLN A 184 -28.06 -19.61 15.84
N LYS A 185 -28.17 -19.21 17.13
CA LYS A 185 -28.72 -17.91 17.51
C LYS A 185 -27.97 -16.73 16.87
N MET A 186 -26.65 -16.82 16.74
CA MET A 186 -25.85 -15.77 16.09
C MET A 186 -26.15 -15.73 14.58
N ARG A 187 -26.24 -16.89 13.92
CA ARG A 187 -26.58 -16.96 12.49
C ARG A 187 -27.96 -16.38 12.22
N ASP A 188 -28.95 -16.74 13.02
CA ASP A 188 -30.34 -16.29 12.87
C ASP A 188 -30.48 -14.77 13.05
N ASN A 189 -29.60 -14.15 13.85
CA ASN A 189 -29.55 -12.70 14.08
C ASN A 189 -28.54 -11.95 13.19
N ASN A 190 -27.99 -12.58 12.14
CA ASN A 190 -26.98 -12.00 11.26
C ASN A 190 -25.75 -11.44 12.03
N VAL A 191 -25.33 -12.18 13.06
CA VAL A 191 -24.11 -11.86 13.82
C VAL A 191 -22.98 -12.75 13.32
N SER A 192 -21.89 -12.16 12.85
CA SER A 192 -20.64 -12.84 12.54
C SER A 192 -19.56 -12.38 13.52
N TRP A 193 -18.94 -13.30 14.22
CA TRP A 193 -17.87 -13.01 15.14
C TRP A 193 -16.71 -13.96 14.89
N THR A 194 -15.57 -13.38 14.51
CA THR A 194 -14.31 -14.08 14.28
C THR A 194 -13.31 -13.64 15.35
N ILE A 195 -12.67 -14.56 15.99
CA ILE A 195 -11.50 -14.33 16.85
C ILE A 195 -10.28 -14.97 16.20
N GLY A 196 -9.13 -14.35 16.35
CA GLY A 196 -7.89 -14.87 15.78
C GLY A 196 -6.68 -14.52 16.61
N GLY A 197 -5.61 -15.25 16.34
CA GLY A 197 -4.30 -14.99 16.91
C GLY A 197 -3.20 -15.56 16.03
N SER A 198 -2.07 -14.87 15.98
CA SER A 198 -0.94 -15.26 15.17
C SER A 198 0.36 -15.15 15.95
N TYR A 199 1.32 -15.92 15.52
CA TYR A 199 2.68 -15.92 16.05
C TYR A 199 3.68 -15.91 14.90
N VAL A 200 4.74 -15.13 15.01
CA VAL A 200 5.87 -15.04 14.06
C VAL A 200 7.18 -15.11 14.82
N LEU A 201 8.05 -15.98 14.36
CA LEU A 201 9.44 -16.08 14.79
C LEU A 201 10.32 -15.65 13.61
N LEU A 202 11.17 -14.68 13.84
CA LEU A 202 12.29 -14.34 12.96
C LEU A 202 13.57 -14.76 13.69
N ASN A 203 14.39 -15.56 13.03
CA ASN A 203 15.71 -15.95 13.50
C ASN A 203 16.78 -15.31 12.64
N TYR A 204 17.71 -14.63 13.25
CA TYR A 204 18.92 -14.12 12.63
C TYR A 204 20.05 -15.13 12.86
N GLU A 205 20.45 -15.86 11.83
CA GLU A 205 21.56 -16.82 11.89
C GLU A 205 22.90 -16.10 11.97
N LYS A 206 22.98 -14.94 11.31
CA LYS A 206 24.14 -14.04 11.38
C LYS A 206 23.68 -12.65 11.80
N ASN A 207 24.41 -12.07 12.74
CA ASN A 207 24.23 -10.71 13.18
C ASN A 207 25.47 -9.89 12.82
N ASP A 208 25.24 -8.64 12.42
CA ASP A 208 26.31 -7.68 12.25
C ASP A 208 26.95 -7.36 13.60
N GLN A 209 28.27 -7.13 13.60
CA GLN A 209 28.96 -6.60 14.76
C GLN A 209 28.68 -5.09 14.88
N VAL A 210 27.87 -4.71 15.85
CA VAL A 210 27.49 -3.33 16.10
C VAL A 210 28.16 -2.84 17.37
N VAL A 211 29.08 -1.88 17.23
CA VAL A 211 29.82 -1.31 18.33
C VAL A 211 29.24 0.04 18.74
N ILE A 212 29.09 0.27 20.05
CA ILE A 212 28.60 1.55 20.56
C ILE A 212 29.67 2.63 20.28
N PRO A 213 29.32 3.73 19.59
CA PRO A 213 30.28 4.79 19.25
C PRO A 213 31.06 5.31 20.46
N GLY A 214 32.38 5.46 20.29
CA GLY A 214 33.25 5.93 21.35
C GLY A 214 33.58 4.90 22.44
N THR A 215 33.22 3.64 22.25
CA THR A 215 33.51 2.53 23.17
C THR A 215 34.09 1.32 22.43
N ASN A 216 34.56 0.33 23.20
CA ASN A 216 34.90 -1.01 22.69
C ASN A 216 33.77 -2.05 22.98
N TYR A 217 32.57 -1.59 23.31
CA TYR A 217 31.44 -2.47 23.62
C TYR A 217 30.65 -2.79 22.36
N GLU A 218 30.51 -4.07 22.08
CA GLU A 218 29.65 -4.63 21.06
C GLU A 218 28.26 -4.91 21.63
N LEU A 219 27.20 -4.66 20.84
CA LEU A 219 25.83 -4.96 21.23
C LEU A 219 25.57 -6.46 21.21
N ASN A 220 24.94 -6.98 22.26
CA ASN A 220 24.48 -8.35 22.30
C ASN A 220 23.11 -8.45 21.62
N LEU A 221 23.10 -8.56 20.30
CA LEU A 221 21.86 -8.59 19.49
C LEU A 221 21.14 -9.93 19.66
N PRO A 222 19.81 -9.95 19.96
CA PRO A 222 19.07 -11.18 20.11
C PRO A 222 18.98 -11.94 18.78
N SER A 223 19.31 -13.24 18.76
CA SER A 223 19.19 -14.06 17.55
C SER A 223 17.71 -14.34 17.18
N ASN A 224 16.82 -14.38 18.16
CA ASN A 224 15.40 -14.64 17.94
C ASN A 224 14.56 -13.42 18.28
N VAL A 225 13.69 -13.03 17.33
CA VAL A 225 12.67 -12.02 17.53
C VAL A 225 11.30 -12.67 17.40
N ASN A 226 10.50 -12.52 18.45
CA ASN A 226 9.16 -13.11 18.53
C ASN A 226 8.12 -12.00 18.41
N ALA A 227 7.08 -12.25 17.63
CA ALA A 227 5.93 -11.36 17.55
C ALA A 227 4.63 -12.17 17.62
N PHE A 228 3.61 -11.60 18.26
CA PHE A 228 2.28 -12.19 18.26
C PHE A 228 1.21 -11.11 18.12
N ASP A 229 0.06 -11.47 17.58
CA ASP A 229 -1.15 -10.69 17.63
C ASP A 229 -2.33 -11.50 18.15
N VAL A 230 -3.33 -10.76 18.66
CA VAL A 230 -4.66 -11.26 18.96
C VAL A 230 -5.68 -10.28 18.40
N ARG A 231 -6.75 -10.82 17.80
CA ARG A 231 -7.75 -10.00 17.10
C ARG A 231 -9.16 -10.51 17.28
N SER A 232 -10.11 -9.58 17.18
CA SER A 232 -11.54 -9.85 17.23
C SER A 232 -12.24 -9.01 16.17
N SER A 233 -13.02 -9.62 15.30
CA SER A 233 -13.85 -8.97 14.30
C SER A 233 -15.31 -9.37 14.50
N LEU A 234 -16.16 -8.38 14.80
CA LEU A 234 -17.58 -8.56 15.06
C LEU A 234 -18.41 -7.79 14.03
N THR A 235 -19.28 -8.49 13.32
CA THR A 235 -20.28 -7.88 12.43
C THR A 235 -21.67 -8.16 12.98
N VAL A 236 -22.47 -7.10 13.17
CA VAL A 236 -23.86 -7.16 13.62
C VAL A 236 -24.71 -6.30 12.69
N GLY A 237 -25.45 -6.94 11.80
CA GLY A 237 -26.22 -6.23 10.79
C GLY A 237 -25.36 -5.31 9.93
N ASN A 238 -25.54 -4.01 10.08
CA ASN A 238 -24.84 -2.98 9.32
C ASN A 238 -23.53 -2.47 9.99
N TYR A 239 -23.20 -2.97 11.16
CA TYR A 239 -22.00 -2.56 11.93
C TYR A 239 -20.91 -3.62 11.81
N ASN A 240 -19.68 -3.16 11.64
CA ASN A 240 -18.49 -4.00 11.75
C ASN A 240 -17.51 -3.33 12.72
N ILE A 241 -16.97 -4.12 13.65
CA ILE A 241 -16.00 -3.68 14.66
C ILE A 241 -14.82 -4.64 14.60
N LEU A 242 -13.61 -4.11 14.46
CA LEU A 242 -12.34 -4.81 14.52
C LEU A 242 -11.49 -4.24 15.65
N ALA A 243 -10.93 -5.11 16.46
CA ALA A 243 -9.89 -4.77 17.43
C ALA A 243 -8.74 -5.77 17.28
N GLU A 244 -7.52 -5.27 17.22
CA GLU A 244 -6.30 -6.06 17.09
C GLU A 244 -5.21 -5.47 17.99
N TYR A 245 -4.49 -6.33 18.68
CA TYR A 245 -3.31 -5.99 19.49
C TYR A 245 -2.14 -6.85 19.04
N ALA A 246 -1.02 -6.21 18.75
CA ALA A 246 0.22 -6.86 18.39
C ALA A 246 1.35 -6.47 19.33
N TRP A 247 2.26 -7.41 19.54
CA TRP A 247 3.46 -7.24 20.36
C TRP A 247 4.66 -7.90 19.68
N ARG A 248 5.84 -7.29 19.82
CA ARG A 248 7.11 -7.81 19.34
C ARG A 248 8.18 -7.69 20.41
N SER A 249 9.03 -8.71 20.57
CA SER A 249 10.19 -8.68 21.46
C SER A 249 11.20 -7.60 21.01
N GLN A 250 12.21 -7.36 21.82
CA GLN A 250 13.30 -6.44 21.49
C GLN A 250 13.96 -6.84 20.17
N ASP A 251 14.19 -5.86 19.30
CA ASP A 251 14.86 -6.03 18.02
C ASP A 251 15.64 -4.76 17.69
N PRO A 252 16.84 -4.59 18.29
CA PRO A 252 17.73 -3.50 17.96
C PRO A 252 18.11 -3.56 16.48
N SER A 253 17.84 -2.49 15.74
CA SER A 253 18.07 -2.42 14.30
C SER A 253 18.39 -0.98 13.88
N PHE A 254 18.85 -0.79 12.65
CA PHE A 254 19.12 0.53 12.08
C PHE A 254 17.89 1.45 12.18
N ASP A 255 16.68 0.93 11.89
CA ASP A 255 15.44 1.71 11.91
C ASP A 255 15.14 2.37 13.27
N ASN A 256 15.51 1.73 14.37
CA ASN A 256 15.26 2.25 15.72
C ASN A 256 16.52 2.76 16.43
N GLY A 257 17.65 2.92 15.71
CA GLY A 257 18.90 3.37 16.29
C GLY A 257 19.53 2.36 17.26
N TYR A 258 19.27 1.07 17.07
CA TYR A 258 19.76 -0.05 17.87
C TYR A 258 19.39 0.04 19.37
N ILE A 259 18.19 0.54 19.68
CA ILE A 259 17.65 0.53 21.04
C ILE A 259 16.96 -0.81 21.36
N TYR A 260 17.00 -1.23 22.63
CA TYR A 260 16.39 -2.48 23.15
C TYR A 260 14.91 -2.28 23.55
N ARG A 261 14.14 -1.55 22.73
CA ARG A 261 12.72 -1.31 22.96
C ARG A 261 11.88 -2.44 22.37
N ARG A 262 10.86 -2.90 23.12
CA ARG A 262 9.84 -3.81 22.61
C ARG A 262 8.90 -3.07 21.65
N GLY A 263 8.35 -3.79 20.66
CA GLY A 263 7.34 -3.25 19.77
C GLY A 263 5.92 -3.52 20.28
N SER A 264 4.99 -2.61 20.03
CA SER A 264 3.56 -2.83 20.27
C SER A 264 2.68 -2.05 19.31
N ALA A 265 1.53 -2.62 18.96
CA ALA A 265 0.51 -1.91 18.19
C ALA A 265 -0.89 -2.27 18.68
N VAL A 266 -1.77 -1.27 18.69
CA VAL A 266 -3.22 -1.42 18.90
C VAL A 266 -3.92 -0.85 17.67
N LEU A 267 -4.86 -1.58 17.11
CA LEU A 267 -5.68 -1.17 15.99
C LEU A 267 -7.15 -1.37 16.35
N LEU A 268 -7.93 -0.30 16.22
CA LEU A 268 -9.37 -0.29 16.42
C LEU A 268 -10.04 0.26 15.16
N SER A 269 -11.09 -0.39 14.68
CA SER A 269 -11.88 0.07 13.53
C SER A 269 -13.34 -0.21 13.80
N ALA A 270 -14.19 0.78 13.58
CA ALA A 270 -15.64 0.62 13.62
C ALA A 270 -16.26 1.23 12.37
N SER A 271 -17.09 0.47 11.68
CA SER A 271 -17.78 0.94 10.49
C SER A 271 -19.27 0.65 10.53
N TYR A 272 -20.03 1.54 9.91
CA TYR A 272 -21.44 1.40 9.65
C TYR A 272 -21.73 1.60 8.17
N SER A 273 -22.49 0.71 7.56
CA SER A 273 -22.87 0.83 6.15
C SER A 273 -24.33 0.47 5.95
N SER A 274 -25.09 1.41 5.40
CA SER A 274 -26.49 1.25 5.06
C SER A 274 -26.79 1.95 3.75
N LYS A 275 -28.00 1.74 3.18
CA LYS A 275 -28.38 2.38 1.91
C LYS A 275 -28.30 3.90 2.00
N GLY A 276 -27.26 4.48 1.40
CA GLY A 276 -27.07 5.92 1.31
C GLY A 276 -26.34 6.55 2.49
N VAL A 277 -25.87 5.78 3.47
CA VAL A 277 -25.08 6.25 4.61
C VAL A 277 -23.92 5.31 4.83
N SER A 278 -22.72 5.84 5.01
CA SER A 278 -21.54 5.11 5.49
C SER A 278 -20.78 5.93 6.52
N ALA A 279 -20.27 5.26 7.52
CA ALA A 279 -19.38 5.87 8.51
C ALA A 279 -18.25 4.89 8.84
N LEU A 280 -17.04 5.42 9.01
CA LEU A 280 -15.86 4.69 9.45
C LEU A 280 -15.13 5.53 10.49
N VAL A 281 -14.73 4.91 11.59
CA VAL A 281 -13.83 5.50 12.58
C VAL A 281 -12.75 4.47 12.88
N GLN A 282 -11.50 4.90 12.81
CA GLN A 282 -10.34 4.06 13.06
C GLN A 282 -9.36 4.76 13.98
N ALA A 283 -8.70 3.99 14.82
CA ALA A 283 -7.59 4.45 15.66
C ALA A 283 -6.48 3.40 15.65
N LYS A 284 -5.24 3.84 15.53
CA LYS A 284 -4.06 3.01 15.62
C LYS A 284 -3.03 3.70 16.53
N ARG A 285 -2.49 2.96 17.49
CA ARG A 285 -1.24 3.29 18.16
C ARG A 285 -0.19 2.28 17.77
N SER A 286 0.93 2.73 17.30
CA SER A 286 2.10 1.87 17.05
C SER A 286 3.33 2.44 17.72
N GLU A 287 4.21 1.58 18.18
CA GLU A 287 5.46 1.92 18.84
C GLU A 287 6.51 0.89 18.49
N ASN A 288 7.59 1.31 17.87
CA ASN A 288 8.74 0.46 17.49
C ASN A 288 8.33 -0.84 16.76
N MET A 289 7.48 -0.72 15.73
CA MET A 289 6.93 -1.85 14.98
C MET A 289 7.57 -2.06 13.60
N SER A 290 8.70 -1.41 13.30
CA SER A 290 9.50 -1.78 12.14
C SER A 290 10.10 -3.16 12.34
N PHE A 291 9.84 -4.10 11.42
CA PHE A 291 10.25 -5.49 11.54
C PHE A 291 10.78 -5.99 10.19
N ARG A 292 12.10 -6.29 10.15
CA ARG A 292 12.81 -6.62 8.91
C ARG A 292 13.60 -7.91 9.04
N SER A 293 13.77 -8.61 7.90
CA SER A 293 14.61 -9.81 7.80
C SER A 293 16.10 -9.53 8.01
N ASN A 294 16.55 -8.29 7.86
CA ASN A 294 17.93 -7.89 8.13
C ASN A 294 17.94 -6.54 8.87
N ARG A 295 18.70 -6.45 9.96
CA ARG A 295 18.72 -5.30 10.87
C ARG A 295 19.38 -4.05 10.29
N SER A 296 20.28 -4.23 9.34
CA SER A 296 21.08 -3.15 8.75
C SER A 296 20.48 -2.61 7.44
N ILE A 297 19.43 -3.24 6.91
CA ILE A 297 18.74 -2.78 5.69
C ILE A 297 17.99 -1.49 5.97
N THR A 298 18.08 -0.57 5.02
CA THR A 298 17.37 0.72 5.01
C THR A 298 16.35 0.76 3.87
N GLY A 299 15.62 1.88 3.75
CA GLY A 299 14.66 2.09 2.67
C GLY A 299 13.38 1.27 2.84
N ILE A 300 12.86 0.73 1.73
CA ILE A 300 11.59 0.00 1.68
C ILE A 300 11.74 -1.53 1.61
N SER A 301 12.96 -2.03 1.61
CA SER A 301 13.29 -3.46 1.51
C SER A 301 13.24 -4.19 2.84
N GLY A 302 13.13 -5.51 2.80
CA GLY A 302 13.30 -6.40 3.94
C GLY A 302 12.18 -6.40 4.98
N PHE A 303 11.11 -5.64 4.82
CA PHE A 303 9.97 -5.69 5.75
C PHE A 303 9.27 -7.05 5.71
N ILE A 304 9.02 -7.63 6.88
CA ILE A 304 8.20 -8.82 7.06
C ILE A 304 6.81 -8.50 7.62
N ASN A 305 6.58 -7.26 8.03
CA ASN A 305 5.28 -6.73 8.42
C ASN A 305 4.94 -5.46 7.62
N ASN A 306 3.71 -4.99 7.74
CA ASN A 306 3.29 -3.71 7.19
C ASN A 306 2.35 -3.00 8.17
N MET A 307 2.73 -1.78 8.56
CA MET A 307 1.89 -0.95 9.41
C MET A 307 0.93 -0.15 8.54
N PRO A 308 -0.40 -0.41 8.60
CA PRO A 308 -1.34 0.29 7.74
C PRO A 308 -1.38 1.79 8.06
N ALA A 309 -1.39 2.63 7.02
CA ALA A 309 -1.62 4.05 7.18
C ALA A 309 -3.10 4.33 7.43
N PHE A 310 -3.40 5.11 8.48
CA PHE A 310 -4.74 5.66 8.72
C PHE A 310 -4.81 7.09 8.20
N ALA A 311 -4.44 7.23 6.92
CA ALA A 311 -4.55 8.46 6.15
C ALA A 311 -5.39 8.19 4.88
N TYR A 312 -6.20 9.17 4.50
CA TYR A 312 -6.97 9.06 3.28
C TYR A 312 -6.05 9.06 2.06
N GLN A 313 -6.22 8.09 1.17
CA GLN A 313 -5.46 8.01 -0.07
C GLN A 313 -6.15 8.83 -1.15
N HIS A 314 -5.47 9.85 -1.65
CA HIS A 314 -5.97 10.73 -2.70
C HIS A 314 -5.59 10.21 -4.09
N THR A 315 -6.53 10.34 -5.03
CA THR A 315 -6.32 10.02 -6.45
C THR A 315 -6.04 11.25 -7.31
N TYR A 316 -6.31 12.44 -6.78
CA TYR A 316 -6.00 13.71 -7.43
C TYR A 316 -4.54 14.11 -7.19
N SER A 317 -3.91 14.73 -8.18
CA SER A 317 -2.47 14.99 -8.20
C SER A 317 -1.99 15.93 -7.09
N LEU A 318 -2.66 17.07 -6.86
CA LEU A 318 -2.24 18.01 -5.82
C LEU A 318 -2.57 17.54 -4.40
N PRO A 319 -3.73 16.93 -4.11
CA PRO A 319 -3.97 16.27 -2.83
C PRO A 319 -2.98 15.17 -2.48
N ALA A 320 -2.44 14.49 -3.50
CA ALA A 320 -1.41 13.46 -3.33
C ALA A 320 0.02 14.01 -3.39
N LEU A 321 0.23 15.33 -3.41
CA LEU A 321 1.55 15.95 -3.51
C LEU A 321 2.41 15.69 -2.27
N TYR A 322 1.79 15.65 -1.09
CA TYR A 322 2.39 15.36 0.21
C TYR A 322 1.74 14.11 0.81
N PRO A 323 2.13 12.91 0.34
CA PRO A 323 1.52 11.65 0.77
C PRO A 323 2.08 11.20 2.11
N TYR A 324 1.24 10.61 2.96
CA TYR A 324 1.65 10.17 4.27
C TYR A 324 2.36 8.80 4.23
N ALA A 325 3.58 8.74 4.78
CA ALA A 325 4.33 7.51 5.08
C ALA A 325 4.17 7.14 6.57
N THR A 326 3.78 5.90 6.84
CA THR A 326 3.63 5.41 8.22
C THR A 326 4.97 5.38 8.95
N GLN A 327 5.01 5.96 10.14
CA GLN A 327 6.21 6.06 10.97
C GLN A 327 6.32 4.85 11.93
N ALA A 328 6.64 3.67 11.37
CA ALA A 328 6.63 2.40 12.11
C ALA A 328 7.70 2.31 13.20
N ALA A 329 8.92 2.81 12.95
CA ALA A 329 10.02 2.76 13.91
C ALA A 329 9.86 3.80 15.03
N PRO A 330 9.66 5.11 14.74
CA PRO A 330 9.40 6.06 15.80
C PRO A 330 8.03 5.86 16.46
N GLY A 331 7.08 5.30 15.75
CA GLY A 331 5.73 5.10 16.25
C GLY A 331 4.83 6.31 16.16
N GLU A 332 3.51 6.07 16.22
CA GLU A 332 2.50 7.09 16.01
C GLU A 332 1.16 6.75 16.66
N TRP A 333 0.37 7.78 16.95
CA TRP A 333 -1.07 7.73 17.10
C TRP A 333 -1.72 8.21 15.80
N ALA A 334 -2.52 7.39 15.17
CA ALA A 334 -3.23 7.70 13.94
C ALA A 334 -4.74 7.53 14.13
N PHE A 335 -5.50 8.56 13.77
CA PHE A 335 -6.96 8.57 13.83
C PHE A 335 -7.50 8.91 12.44
N GLN A 336 -8.50 8.15 11.98
CA GLN A 336 -9.21 8.42 10.75
C GLN A 336 -10.71 8.29 10.96
N GLY A 337 -11.45 9.29 10.47
CA GLY A 337 -12.90 9.28 10.39
C GLY A 337 -13.36 9.53 8.96
N GLU A 338 -14.31 8.75 8.47
CA GLU A 338 -14.94 8.95 7.18
C GLU A 338 -16.46 8.89 7.34
N PHE A 339 -17.17 9.85 6.76
CA PHE A 339 -18.61 9.88 6.71
C PHE A 339 -19.10 10.13 5.30
N GLY A 340 -19.93 9.23 4.76
CA GLY A 340 -20.54 9.34 3.44
C GLY A 340 -22.05 9.40 3.52
N TYR A 341 -22.65 10.34 2.78
CA TYR A 341 -24.09 10.47 2.70
C TYR A 341 -24.56 10.69 1.26
N ASN A 342 -25.59 9.94 0.85
CA ASN A 342 -26.23 10.09 -0.45
C ASN A 342 -27.59 10.78 -0.29
N PHE A 343 -27.64 12.08 -0.59
CA PHE A 343 -28.90 12.84 -0.63
C PHE A 343 -29.82 12.27 -1.69
N LYS A 344 -31.03 11.92 -1.29
CA LYS A 344 -32.03 11.30 -2.17
C LYS A 344 -32.41 12.26 -3.31
N ARG A 345 -32.78 11.70 -4.45
CA ARG A 345 -33.36 12.45 -5.58
C ARG A 345 -34.62 13.20 -5.12
N HIS A 346 -34.88 14.33 -5.74
CA HIS A 346 -36.03 15.22 -5.50
C HIS A 346 -36.05 15.83 -4.08
N THR A 347 -34.88 15.95 -3.43
CA THR A 347 -34.70 16.76 -2.22
C THR A 347 -33.93 18.04 -2.54
N ALA A 348 -33.93 19.04 -1.66
CA ALA A 348 -33.25 20.33 -1.86
C ALA A 348 -31.75 20.16 -2.19
N LEU A 349 -31.03 19.31 -1.45
CA LEU A 349 -29.61 19.05 -1.67
C LEU A 349 -29.37 17.96 -2.71
N GLY A 350 -30.27 16.97 -2.84
CA GLY A 350 -30.14 15.87 -3.79
C GLY A 350 -30.44 16.28 -5.24
N GLY A 351 -31.33 17.22 -5.47
CA GLY A 351 -31.74 17.63 -6.81
C GLY A 351 -32.35 16.47 -7.63
N LYS A 352 -32.33 16.57 -8.96
CA LYS A 352 -32.97 15.59 -9.87
C LYS A 352 -32.31 14.20 -9.82
N TYR A 353 -30.99 14.11 -9.58
CA TYR A 353 -30.23 12.87 -9.73
C TYR A 353 -29.64 12.34 -8.42
N GLY A 354 -29.78 13.07 -7.32
CA GLY A 354 -29.09 12.79 -6.07
C GLY A 354 -27.73 13.49 -6.00
N THR A 355 -27.21 13.64 -4.79
CA THR A 355 -25.86 14.19 -4.51
C THR A 355 -25.19 13.28 -3.51
N LYS A 356 -23.94 12.90 -3.74
CA LYS A 356 -23.13 12.18 -2.76
C LYS A 356 -22.17 13.17 -2.11
N MET A 357 -22.08 13.13 -0.80
CA MET A 357 -21.09 13.88 -0.04
C MET A 357 -20.26 12.93 0.81
N LYS A 358 -18.98 13.24 0.96
CA LYS A 358 -18.04 12.51 1.77
C LYS A 358 -17.20 13.50 2.56
N LEU A 359 -17.08 13.25 3.84
CA LEU A 359 -16.16 13.95 4.75
C LEU A 359 -15.12 12.95 5.19
N ASN A 360 -13.84 13.31 5.15
CA ASN A 360 -12.76 12.57 5.76
C ASN A 360 -11.96 13.47 6.69
N ILE A 361 -11.52 12.89 7.79
CA ILE A 361 -10.60 13.49 8.76
C ILE A 361 -9.54 12.44 9.06
N SER A 362 -8.28 12.72 8.73
CA SER A 362 -7.12 11.94 9.14
C SER A 362 -6.25 12.83 10.04
N HIS A 363 -5.86 12.34 11.21
CA HIS A 363 -5.05 13.09 12.18
C HIS A 363 -4.03 12.17 12.82
N ILE A 364 -2.74 12.43 12.60
CA ILE A 364 -1.65 11.55 12.98
C ILE A 364 -0.61 12.36 13.75
N ARG A 365 -0.23 11.84 14.90
CA ARG A 365 0.76 12.45 15.79
C ARG A 365 1.80 11.42 16.22
N GLY A 366 3.00 11.87 16.50
CA GLY A 366 4.03 11.08 17.15
C GLY A 366 3.63 10.67 18.58
N LEU A 367 4.43 9.81 19.16
CA LEU A 367 4.34 9.48 20.59
C LEU A 367 5.04 10.56 21.42
N ASP A 368 4.53 10.81 22.62
CA ASP A 368 5.24 11.61 23.64
C ASP A 368 6.34 10.75 24.25
N LYS A 369 7.59 11.06 23.92
CA LYS A 369 8.77 10.29 24.30
C LYS A 369 9.69 11.08 25.22
N SER A 370 10.09 10.46 26.31
CA SER A 370 11.13 10.94 27.21
C SER A 370 12.37 10.05 27.04
N PRO A 371 13.47 10.51 26.42
CA PRO A 371 14.67 9.71 26.29
C PRO A 371 15.19 9.25 27.66
N VAL A 372 15.68 8.00 27.71
CA VAL A 372 16.43 7.54 28.89
C VAL A 372 17.82 8.17 28.92
N GLU A 373 18.55 7.98 30.02
CA GLU A 373 19.94 8.50 30.11
C GLU A 373 20.83 7.85 29.04
N PRO A 374 21.47 8.65 28.18
CA PRO A 374 22.30 8.11 27.11
C PRO A 374 23.62 7.53 27.67
N VAL A 375 24.12 6.50 27.01
CA VAL A 375 25.46 5.94 27.24
C VAL A 375 26.42 6.54 26.23
N ASN A 376 27.47 7.23 26.69
CA ASN A 376 28.42 7.94 25.82
C ASN A 376 27.78 8.88 24.79
N GLY A 377 26.70 9.56 25.19
CA GLY A 377 25.97 10.50 24.30
C GLY A 377 25.08 9.85 23.26
N THR A 378 24.89 8.53 23.28
CA THR A 378 24.00 7.80 22.38
C THR A 378 22.94 6.99 23.14
N LEU A 379 21.76 6.82 22.56
CA LEU A 379 20.73 5.92 23.06
C LEU A 379 20.93 4.46 22.61
N MET A 380 21.89 4.20 21.72
CA MET A 380 22.25 2.86 21.25
C MET A 380 22.59 1.95 22.42
N GLY A 381 22.03 0.75 22.45
CA GLY A 381 22.27 -0.22 23.51
C GLY A 381 21.43 0.00 24.79
N THR A 382 20.61 1.05 24.83
CA THR A 382 19.69 1.33 25.95
C THR A 382 18.24 0.96 25.59
N ASP A 383 17.29 1.16 26.52
CA ASP A 383 15.84 1.05 26.23
C ASP A 383 15.28 2.22 25.40
N GLY A 384 16.13 3.20 25.08
CA GLY A 384 15.86 4.33 24.20
C GLY A 384 15.01 5.44 24.82
N TYR A 385 13.78 5.17 25.19
CA TYR A 385 12.85 6.17 25.72
C TYR A 385 11.71 5.55 26.53
N GLU A 386 11.03 6.38 27.31
CA GLU A 386 9.76 6.05 27.96
C GLU A 386 8.61 6.75 27.22
N THR A 387 7.42 6.14 27.24
CA THR A 387 6.20 6.71 26.66
C THR A 387 5.02 6.57 27.61
N CYS A 388 4.10 7.54 27.59
CA CYS A 388 2.79 7.39 28.19
C CYS A 388 1.78 6.98 27.10
N PHE A 389 0.98 5.93 27.36
CA PHE A 389 0.12 5.32 26.35
C PHE A 389 -0.84 6.32 25.66
N PHE A 390 -1.49 7.21 26.42
CA PHE A 390 -2.49 8.14 25.90
C PHE A 390 -1.92 9.51 25.50
N LYS A 391 -0.64 9.78 25.76
CA LYS A 391 -0.05 11.05 25.37
C LYS A 391 0.47 11.00 23.93
N THR A 392 0.30 12.12 23.23
CA THR A 392 0.78 12.28 21.85
C THR A 392 1.87 13.35 21.78
N GLY A 393 2.84 13.14 20.92
CA GLY A 393 3.91 14.09 20.60
C GLY A 393 3.49 15.11 19.54
N GLU A 394 4.42 15.47 18.67
CA GLU A 394 4.20 16.43 17.58
C GLU A 394 3.23 15.93 16.51
N LEU A 395 2.67 16.86 15.74
CA LEU A 395 1.82 16.55 14.61
C LEU A 395 2.68 16.04 13.44
N TYR A 396 2.36 14.86 12.91
CA TYR A 396 2.98 14.31 11.72
C TYR A 396 2.18 14.65 10.46
N TYR A 397 0.87 14.39 10.51
CA TYR A 397 -0.01 14.57 9.36
C TYR A 397 -1.44 14.91 9.79
N GLN A 398 -2.08 15.77 9.02
CA GLN A 398 -3.52 16.02 9.13
C GLN A 398 -4.09 16.27 7.73
N ASP A 399 -5.23 15.65 7.46
CA ASP A 399 -6.02 15.84 6.25
C ASP A 399 -7.49 15.94 6.64
N ILE A 400 -8.10 17.06 6.33
CA ILE A 400 -9.55 17.26 6.48
C ILE A 400 -10.08 17.62 5.11
N ASN A 401 -10.87 16.73 4.50
CA ASN A 401 -11.41 16.96 3.17
C ASN A 401 -12.91 16.69 3.07
N VAL A 402 -13.56 17.48 2.23
CA VAL A 402 -14.97 17.33 1.85
C VAL A 402 -15.03 17.11 0.35
N GLN A 403 -15.74 16.08 -0.05
CA GLN A 403 -15.95 15.71 -1.46
C GLN A 403 -17.43 15.71 -1.78
N MET A 404 -17.78 16.23 -2.95
CA MET A 404 -19.14 16.22 -3.48
C MET A 404 -19.14 15.62 -4.89
N GLU A 405 -19.96 14.60 -5.10
CA GLU A 405 -20.26 14.07 -6.42
C GLU A 405 -21.70 14.40 -6.78
N LYS A 406 -21.91 15.08 -7.89
CA LYS A 406 -23.25 15.50 -8.36
C LYS A 406 -23.43 15.26 -9.85
N LYS A 407 -24.47 14.53 -10.21
CA LYS A 407 -24.90 14.42 -11.59
C LYS A 407 -25.83 15.60 -11.90
N LEU A 408 -25.38 16.52 -12.77
CA LEU A 408 -26.13 17.73 -13.13
C LEU A 408 -27.09 17.47 -14.28
N SER A 409 -26.72 16.57 -15.23
CA SER A 409 -27.59 16.12 -16.31
C SER A 409 -27.44 14.62 -16.56
N LYS A 410 -28.13 14.06 -17.57
CA LYS A 410 -27.91 12.66 -17.98
C LYS A 410 -26.49 12.43 -18.48
N SER A 411 -25.85 13.46 -19.04
CA SER A 411 -24.54 13.38 -19.68
C SER A 411 -23.43 14.07 -18.90
N PHE A 412 -23.73 14.86 -17.85
CA PHE A 412 -22.72 15.64 -17.13
C PHE A 412 -22.72 15.30 -15.64
N LYS A 413 -21.52 14.94 -15.14
CA LYS A 413 -21.21 14.69 -13.75
C LYS A 413 -20.13 15.66 -13.27
N LEU A 414 -20.32 16.25 -12.12
CA LEU A 414 -19.38 17.16 -11.45
C LEU A 414 -18.92 16.52 -10.14
N ASN A 415 -17.60 16.55 -9.91
CA ASN A 415 -16.98 16.23 -8.64
C ASN A 415 -16.27 17.49 -8.14
N LEU A 416 -16.47 17.83 -6.87
CA LEU A 416 -15.77 18.92 -6.19
C LEU A 416 -15.12 18.38 -4.94
N MET A 417 -13.93 18.86 -4.61
CA MET A 417 -13.25 18.54 -3.38
C MET A 417 -12.56 19.81 -2.82
N TYR A 418 -12.61 19.97 -1.51
CA TYR A 418 -11.77 20.88 -0.76
C TYR A 418 -11.07 20.14 0.36
N MET A 419 -9.78 20.42 0.55
CA MET A 419 -8.91 19.78 1.52
C MET A 419 -8.07 20.82 2.25
N ASN A 420 -7.96 20.67 3.57
CA ASN A 420 -6.95 21.32 4.39
C ASN A 420 -5.96 20.26 4.86
N GLN A 421 -4.68 20.45 4.56
CA GLN A 421 -3.61 19.50 4.86
C GLN A 421 -2.54 20.15 5.72
N LYS A 422 -2.00 19.38 6.66
CA LYS A 422 -0.76 19.67 7.38
C LYS A 422 0.16 18.45 7.25
N TYR A 423 1.37 18.68 6.81
CA TYR A 423 2.34 17.65 6.50
C TYR A 423 3.70 18.00 7.13
N ASN A 424 4.17 17.20 8.06
CA ASN A 424 5.45 17.42 8.73
C ASN A 424 6.57 16.79 7.89
N LYS A 425 7.12 17.57 6.98
CA LYS A 425 8.19 17.16 6.09
C LYS A 425 9.43 16.68 6.82
N THR A 426 9.77 17.34 7.94
CA THR A 426 10.92 16.95 8.78
C THR A 426 10.79 15.52 9.29
N VAL A 427 9.62 15.11 9.75
CA VAL A 427 9.40 13.75 10.27
C VAL A 427 9.32 12.72 9.16
N ILE A 428 8.61 13.06 8.06
CA ILE A 428 8.26 12.09 7.01
C ILE A 428 9.37 11.96 5.97
N GLU A 429 10.04 13.08 5.62
CA GLU A 429 11.07 13.15 4.58
C GLU A 429 12.48 13.42 5.13
N GLY A 430 12.61 13.75 6.41
CA GLY A 430 13.88 14.07 7.07
C GLY A 430 14.24 15.56 7.13
N GLU A 431 13.56 16.42 6.37
CA GLU A 431 13.84 17.88 6.31
C GLU A 431 12.60 18.68 5.89
N GLY A 432 12.65 20.01 5.94
CA GLY A 432 11.70 20.93 5.29
C GLY A 432 10.58 21.49 6.16
N GLY A 433 10.44 21.10 7.44
CA GLY A 433 9.46 21.71 8.37
C GLY A 433 8.01 21.27 8.14
N MET A 434 7.08 22.06 8.67
CA MET A 434 5.63 21.80 8.59
C MET A 434 5.03 22.53 7.40
N VAL A 435 4.51 21.80 6.43
CA VAL A 435 3.76 22.35 5.29
C VAL A 435 2.27 22.38 5.63
N LYS A 436 1.64 23.54 5.44
CA LYS A 436 0.20 23.77 5.64
C LYS A 436 -0.41 24.21 4.31
N SER A 437 -1.27 23.40 3.74
CA SER A 437 -1.87 23.68 2.44
C SER A 437 -3.39 23.60 2.45
N ASN A 438 -3.99 24.36 1.55
CA ASN A 438 -5.39 24.24 1.20
C ASN A 438 -5.47 23.86 -0.27
N ILE A 439 -6.35 22.92 -0.62
CA ILE A 439 -6.43 22.38 -1.97
C ILE A 439 -7.88 22.35 -2.42
N ALA A 440 -8.14 22.90 -3.60
CA ALA A 440 -9.44 22.80 -4.26
C ALA A 440 -9.32 22.00 -5.54
N VAL A 441 -10.31 21.13 -5.78
CA VAL A 441 -10.39 20.29 -6.98
C VAL A 441 -11.78 20.42 -7.59
N ALA A 442 -11.84 20.60 -8.90
CA ALA A 442 -13.05 20.54 -9.69
C ALA A 442 -12.84 19.60 -10.88
N GLU A 443 -13.64 18.54 -10.98
CA GLU A 443 -13.63 17.59 -12.09
C GLU A 443 -15.00 17.54 -12.74
N GLY A 444 -15.02 17.73 -14.05
CA GLY A 444 -16.20 17.57 -14.90
C GLY A 444 -16.06 16.37 -15.83
N LYS A 445 -17.09 15.52 -15.89
CA LYS A 445 -17.16 14.43 -16.87
C LYS A 445 -18.41 14.59 -17.73
N TYR A 446 -18.20 14.81 -19.03
CA TYR A 446 -19.25 15.05 -20.03
C TYR A 446 -19.27 13.94 -21.08
N GLN A 447 -20.38 13.21 -21.13
CA GLN A 447 -20.63 12.24 -22.19
C GLN A 447 -21.19 12.96 -23.41
N ILE A 448 -20.35 13.21 -24.41
CA ILE A 448 -20.72 13.90 -25.66
C ILE A 448 -21.73 13.04 -26.43
N ASN A 449 -21.42 11.75 -26.56
CA ASN A 449 -22.30 10.74 -27.18
C ASN A 449 -21.91 9.35 -26.67
N LYS A 450 -22.46 8.27 -27.28
CA LYS A 450 -22.18 6.88 -26.87
C LYS A 450 -20.70 6.47 -27.04
N LYS A 451 -19.94 7.15 -27.93
CA LYS A 451 -18.55 6.83 -28.25
C LYS A 451 -17.56 7.77 -27.59
N PHE A 452 -17.92 9.02 -27.34
CA PHE A 452 -17.00 10.04 -26.84
C PHE A 452 -17.41 10.55 -25.47
N THR A 453 -16.43 10.56 -24.57
CA THR A 453 -16.54 11.14 -23.22
C THR A 453 -15.36 12.06 -22.99
N LEU A 454 -15.63 13.29 -22.56
CA LEU A 454 -14.63 14.27 -22.15
C LEU A 454 -14.60 14.34 -20.62
N ARG A 455 -13.41 14.27 -20.06
CA ARG A 455 -13.13 14.54 -18.64
C ARG A 455 -12.17 15.72 -18.56
N SER A 456 -12.49 16.69 -17.72
CA SER A 456 -11.61 17.83 -17.44
C SER A 456 -11.46 17.97 -15.94
N GLU A 457 -10.26 18.30 -15.50
CA GLU A 457 -9.92 18.40 -14.08
C GLU A 457 -9.06 19.65 -13.88
N LEU A 458 -9.39 20.45 -12.87
CA LEU A 458 -8.65 21.61 -12.42
C LEU A 458 -8.42 21.48 -10.93
N GLN A 459 -7.18 21.77 -10.51
CA GLN A 459 -6.79 21.75 -9.10
C GLN A 459 -5.92 22.97 -8.81
N TYR A 460 -6.01 23.45 -7.58
CA TYR A 460 -5.11 24.48 -7.06
C TYR A 460 -4.78 24.21 -5.59
N LEU A 461 -3.51 24.34 -5.25
CA LEU A 461 -2.95 24.19 -3.92
C LEU A 461 -2.33 25.52 -3.49
N TRP A 462 -2.76 26.02 -2.34
CA TRP A 462 -2.21 27.24 -1.71
C TRP A 462 -1.36 26.86 -0.52
N THR A 463 -0.14 27.36 -0.47
CA THR A 463 0.76 27.24 0.68
C THR A 463 1.82 28.34 0.65
N ASN A 464 2.27 28.77 1.85
CA ASN A 464 3.41 29.68 2.00
C ASN A 464 4.72 28.94 2.31
N GLU A 465 4.66 27.62 2.41
CA GLU A 465 5.78 26.77 2.77
C GLU A 465 6.24 25.94 1.55
N ASP A 466 7.40 25.28 1.68
CA ASP A 466 8.05 24.45 0.66
C ASP A 466 8.25 25.23 -0.65
N GLN A 467 7.77 24.75 -1.77
CA GLN A 467 7.90 25.37 -3.09
C GLN A 467 6.75 26.34 -3.44
N GLY A 468 5.90 26.68 -2.47
CA GLY A 468 4.75 27.58 -2.68
C GLY A 468 3.59 26.91 -3.44
N ASP A 469 2.81 27.74 -4.11
CA ASP A 469 1.55 27.36 -4.75
C ASP A 469 1.73 26.47 -6.00
N TRP A 470 0.70 25.65 -6.25
CA TRP A 470 0.65 24.76 -7.41
C TRP A 470 -0.71 24.80 -8.11
N ALA A 471 -0.68 24.71 -9.43
CA ALA A 471 -1.86 24.51 -10.26
C ALA A 471 -1.74 23.17 -11.01
N PHE A 472 -2.86 22.52 -11.27
CA PHE A 472 -2.91 21.32 -12.11
C PHE A 472 -4.14 21.37 -13.00
N GLY A 473 -3.93 21.00 -14.26
CA GLY A 473 -4.98 20.84 -15.25
C GLY A 473 -4.86 19.52 -15.99
N LEU A 474 -6.00 18.88 -16.28
CA LEU A 474 -6.07 17.66 -17.09
C LEU A 474 -7.27 17.72 -18.03
N VAL A 475 -7.06 17.26 -19.26
CA VAL A 475 -8.13 16.99 -20.24
C VAL A 475 -7.92 15.57 -20.78
N GLU A 476 -8.97 14.77 -20.71
CA GLU A 476 -9.00 13.40 -21.21
C GLU A 476 -10.18 13.20 -22.14
N LEU A 477 -9.91 12.74 -23.35
CA LEU A 477 -10.92 12.36 -24.34
C LEU A 477 -10.90 10.84 -24.52
N SER A 478 -11.93 10.16 -24.04
CA SER A 478 -12.13 8.74 -24.30
C SER A 478 -12.92 8.56 -25.60
N ALA A 479 -12.33 7.86 -26.57
CA ALA A 479 -12.95 7.41 -27.80
C ALA A 479 -13.21 5.91 -27.71
N LEU A 480 -14.37 5.59 -27.12
CA LEU A 480 -14.76 4.21 -26.79
C LEU A 480 -14.97 3.33 -28.03
N PRO A 481 -14.62 2.06 -27.99
CA PRO A 481 -14.04 1.35 -26.85
C PRO A 481 -12.50 1.32 -26.82
N TYR A 482 -11.80 1.92 -27.78
CA TYR A 482 -10.42 1.58 -28.05
C TYR A 482 -9.37 2.60 -27.61
N LEU A 483 -9.68 3.89 -27.67
CA LEU A 483 -8.67 4.95 -27.52
C LEU A 483 -9.02 5.93 -26.41
N MET A 484 -7.98 6.42 -25.74
CA MET A 484 -8.04 7.49 -24.76
C MET A 484 -6.84 8.42 -24.98
N PHE A 485 -7.10 9.72 -25.10
CA PHE A 485 -6.11 10.78 -25.23
C PHE A 485 -6.10 11.59 -23.94
N THR A 486 -4.93 11.80 -23.35
CA THR A 486 -4.79 12.54 -22.09
C THR A 486 -3.72 13.61 -22.26
N LEU A 487 -4.03 14.82 -21.82
CA LEU A 487 -3.10 15.93 -21.67
C LEU A 487 -3.21 16.45 -20.25
N SER A 488 -2.10 16.65 -19.58
CA SER A 488 -2.06 17.24 -18.23
C SER A 488 -0.84 18.13 -18.07
N ASP A 489 -0.95 19.11 -17.18
CA ASP A 489 0.16 19.93 -16.74
C ASP A 489 0.03 20.21 -15.24
N MET A 490 1.11 19.99 -14.51
CA MET A 490 1.27 20.41 -13.12
C MET A 490 2.29 21.54 -13.10
N TRP A 491 1.85 22.70 -12.68
CA TRP A 491 2.64 23.92 -12.69
C TRP A 491 2.87 24.41 -11.26
N ASN A 492 4.14 24.52 -10.87
CA ASN A 492 4.50 25.26 -9.67
C ASN A 492 4.38 26.75 -9.95
N THR A 493 3.38 27.41 -9.40
CA THR A 493 3.16 28.85 -9.54
C THR A 493 3.89 29.66 -8.47
N GLY A 494 4.50 28.96 -7.50
CA GLY A 494 5.27 29.54 -6.41
C GLY A 494 6.72 29.83 -6.80
N GLU A 495 7.68 29.11 -6.16
CA GLU A 495 9.10 29.48 -6.24
C GLU A 495 9.77 29.08 -7.55
N THR A 496 9.47 27.88 -8.09
CA THR A 496 10.26 27.31 -9.20
C THR A 496 9.76 27.69 -10.58
N ASN A 497 8.49 28.05 -10.73
CA ASN A 497 7.79 28.33 -11.99
C ASN A 497 7.97 27.21 -13.03
N GLN A 498 8.08 25.93 -12.57
CA GLN A 498 8.29 24.78 -13.44
C GLN A 498 6.96 24.12 -13.83
N HIS A 499 6.94 23.65 -15.08
CA HIS A 499 5.84 22.88 -15.67
C HIS A 499 6.23 21.41 -15.81
N TYR A 500 5.33 20.52 -15.36
CA TYR A 500 5.44 19.06 -15.47
C TYR A 500 4.28 18.56 -16.33
N TYR A 501 4.42 18.77 -17.63
CA TYR A 501 3.41 18.40 -18.63
C TYR A 501 3.53 16.94 -19.04
N MET A 502 2.41 16.32 -19.36
CA MET A 502 2.32 14.95 -19.88
C MET A 502 1.24 14.86 -20.95
N GLY A 503 1.61 14.37 -22.12
CA GLY A 503 0.67 13.99 -23.18
C GLY A 503 0.73 12.49 -23.41
N SER A 504 -0.41 11.79 -23.50
CA SER A 504 -0.42 10.37 -23.77
C SER A 504 -1.63 9.91 -24.58
N VAL A 505 -1.43 8.77 -25.27
CA VAL A 505 -2.48 8.03 -25.97
C VAL A 505 -2.48 6.60 -25.43
N THR A 506 -3.63 6.13 -24.97
CA THR A 506 -3.83 4.75 -24.55
C THR A 506 -4.73 4.04 -25.54
N ALA A 507 -4.26 2.91 -26.07
CA ALA A 507 -5.03 2.02 -26.92
C ALA A 507 -5.35 0.73 -26.14
N THR A 508 -6.62 0.30 -26.20
CA THR A 508 -7.06 -0.95 -25.58
C THR A 508 -7.77 -1.78 -26.65
N TYR A 509 -7.30 -3.02 -26.86
CA TYR A 509 -7.93 -3.95 -27.79
C TYR A 509 -7.92 -5.36 -27.20
N LYS A 510 -9.09 -5.91 -26.91
CA LYS A 510 -9.25 -7.19 -26.21
C LYS A 510 -8.46 -7.15 -24.87
N ALA A 511 -7.50 -8.04 -24.71
CA ALA A 511 -6.65 -8.17 -23.55
C ALA A 511 -5.38 -7.29 -23.59
N HIS A 512 -5.16 -6.55 -24.69
CA HIS A 512 -3.98 -5.69 -24.86
C HIS A 512 -4.31 -4.26 -24.45
N ARG A 513 -3.42 -3.64 -23.70
CA ARG A 513 -3.43 -2.21 -23.39
C ARG A 513 -2.04 -1.65 -23.63
N LEU A 514 -1.95 -0.66 -24.50
CA LEU A 514 -0.72 0.05 -24.83
C LEU A 514 -0.92 1.54 -24.54
N MET A 515 -0.04 2.14 -23.76
CA MET A 515 0.04 3.59 -23.56
C MET A 515 1.37 4.10 -24.12
N LEU A 516 1.30 5.18 -24.90
CA LEU A 516 2.44 5.96 -25.36
C LEU A 516 2.29 7.37 -24.83
N GLY A 517 3.31 7.88 -24.17
CA GLY A 517 3.29 9.21 -23.58
C GLY A 517 4.63 9.93 -23.73
N TYR A 518 4.60 11.25 -23.65
CA TYR A 518 5.78 12.09 -23.58
C TYR A 518 5.55 13.23 -22.60
N GLY A 519 6.53 13.46 -21.73
CA GLY A 519 6.42 14.56 -20.80
C GLY A 519 7.48 14.58 -19.71
N ARG A 520 7.20 15.36 -18.68
CA ARG A 520 8.00 15.57 -17.48
C ARG A 520 7.26 15.04 -16.26
N THR A 521 7.96 14.34 -15.38
CA THR A 521 7.47 13.97 -14.06
C THR A 521 8.28 14.67 -12.99
N ARG A 522 7.60 15.15 -11.97
CA ARG A 522 8.21 15.79 -10.79
C ARG A 522 8.92 14.77 -9.92
N ALA A 523 10.02 15.19 -9.30
CA ALA A 523 10.58 14.45 -8.17
C ALA A 523 9.61 14.45 -6.97
N GLY A 524 9.52 13.35 -6.25
CA GLY A 524 8.69 13.26 -5.05
C GLY A 524 8.43 11.84 -4.61
N TYR A 525 7.60 11.71 -3.58
CA TYR A 525 7.27 10.41 -3.02
C TYR A 525 6.07 9.78 -3.73
N ASN A 526 6.22 8.52 -4.13
CA ASN A 526 5.14 7.65 -4.57
C ASN A 526 4.81 6.68 -3.42
N CYS A 527 3.55 6.65 -3.00
CA CYS A 527 3.13 5.90 -1.81
C CYS A 527 1.99 4.94 -2.09
N SER A 528 2.05 3.77 -1.49
CA SER A 528 0.99 2.77 -1.46
C SER A 528 0.94 2.12 -0.08
N GLY A 529 -0.26 2.00 0.51
CA GLY A 529 -0.46 1.32 1.79
C GLY A 529 0.31 1.88 2.99
N GLY A 530 0.80 3.13 2.93
CA GLY A 530 1.60 3.76 3.98
C GLY A 530 3.13 3.59 3.82
N VAL A 531 3.56 2.90 2.79
CA VAL A 531 4.96 2.80 2.38
C VAL A 531 5.21 3.73 1.21
N CYS A 532 6.26 4.51 1.28
CA CYS A 532 6.60 5.51 0.27
C CYS A 532 8.02 5.32 -0.26
N ARG A 533 8.17 5.54 -1.57
CA ARG A 533 9.45 5.56 -2.25
C ARG A 533 9.67 6.92 -2.92
N TYR A 534 10.87 7.46 -2.77
CA TYR A 534 11.27 8.64 -3.52
C TYR A 534 11.51 8.28 -5.00
N VAL A 535 10.91 9.04 -5.91
CA VAL A 535 11.11 8.92 -7.36
C VAL A 535 11.73 10.22 -7.86
N PRO A 536 12.91 10.18 -8.48
CA PRO A 536 13.54 11.38 -9.03
C PRO A 536 12.73 11.94 -10.21
N ALA A 537 12.94 13.22 -10.51
CA ALA A 537 12.36 13.85 -11.70
C ALA A 537 12.81 13.11 -12.97
N SER A 538 11.92 13.02 -13.94
CA SER A 538 12.24 12.43 -15.23
C SER A 538 11.55 13.15 -16.37
N LYS A 539 12.13 13.03 -17.57
CA LYS A 539 11.56 13.50 -18.83
C LYS A 539 11.82 12.46 -19.91
N GLY A 540 10.91 12.29 -20.84
CA GLY A 540 11.13 11.41 -21.99
C GLY A 540 9.87 10.78 -22.52
N VAL A 541 10.07 9.80 -23.41
CA VAL A 541 8.99 8.97 -23.96
C VAL A 541 8.70 7.83 -23.00
N ASN A 542 7.44 7.71 -22.60
CA ASN A 542 6.94 6.65 -21.72
C ASN A 542 6.12 5.66 -22.55
N ILE A 543 6.40 4.37 -22.41
CA ILE A 543 5.63 3.29 -23.03
C ILE A 543 5.20 2.34 -21.92
N SER A 544 3.90 2.05 -21.82
CA SER A 544 3.40 1.01 -20.91
C SER A 544 2.56 0.02 -21.68
N TYR A 545 2.93 -1.25 -21.61
CA TYR A 545 2.22 -2.34 -22.27
C TYR A 545 1.77 -3.38 -21.25
N ASN A 546 0.50 -3.76 -21.34
CA ASN A 546 -0.08 -4.81 -20.52
C ASN A 546 -0.86 -5.78 -21.41
N TYR A 547 -0.65 -7.08 -21.19
CA TYR A 547 -1.35 -8.15 -21.87
C TYR A 547 -1.68 -9.27 -20.87
N THR A 548 -2.88 -9.84 -20.98
CA THR A 548 -3.30 -10.98 -20.16
C THR A 548 -4.03 -12.00 -21.04
N PHE A 549 -3.74 -13.29 -20.89
CA PHE A 549 -4.37 -14.37 -21.68
C PHE A 549 -4.73 -15.58 -20.83
#